data_2c95bb9d7ad767d23cc8df32cb6d7cbd
#
_entry.id   2c95bb9d7ad767d23cc8df32cb6d7cbd
#
_cell.length_a   1.000
_cell.length_b   1.000
_cell.length_c   1.000
_cell.angle_alpha   90.00
_cell.angle_beta   90.00
_cell.angle_gamma   90.00
#
_symmetry.space_group_name_H-M   'P 1'
#
loop_
_entity.id
_entity.type
_entity.pdbx_description
1 polymer ?
#
loop_
_entity_poly.entity_id
_entity_poly.type
_entity_poly.pdbx_seq_one_letter_code
_entity_poly.pdbx_strand_id
1 'polypeptide(L)'
;MLRKITLGVALMAMVTMITTGTQADHHGDSKKGTSIEDVMHALKDGFHKKILDGSATDEEKAQMLDFAKALPKGTPPQGAKSSWKKLTKKLVVASKAVVAGKDGAIEAFGEAINCKTCHTPHKVYPPEKQ
;
A
#
# COMPACT_ATOMS: atom_id res chain seq x y z
N MET A 1 12.28 62.06 32.73
CA MET A 1 13.53 61.81 32.00
C MET A 1 13.21 61.00 30.77
N LEU A 2 13.26 61.66 29.61
CA LEU A 2 13.00 61.05 28.29
C LEU A 2 14.18 60.17 27.91
N ARG A 3 13.95 58.93 27.53
CA ARG A 3 14.91 58.16 26.72
C ARG A 3 14.28 57.73 25.40
N LYS A 4 14.80 58.34 24.37
CA LYS A 4 14.48 58.12 22.98
C LYS A 4 14.86 56.71 22.56
N ILE A 5 13.91 55.95 22.00
CA ILE A 5 14.16 54.67 21.38
C ILE A 5 14.21 54.89 19.85
N THR A 6 15.38 54.69 19.31
CA THR A 6 15.66 54.79 17.86
C THR A 6 15.09 53.58 17.13
N LEU A 7 14.32 53.88 16.09
CA LEU A 7 13.84 52.93 15.09
C LEU A 7 15.02 52.36 14.29
N GLY A 8 15.25 51.05 14.40
CA GLY A 8 16.11 50.30 13.49
C GLY A 8 15.26 49.55 12.46
N VAL A 9 15.19 50.07 11.26
CA VAL A 9 14.58 49.38 10.11
C VAL A 9 15.61 48.39 9.61
N ALA A 10 15.41 47.09 9.89
CA ALA A 10 16.17 46.03 9.29
C ALA A 10 15.40 45.50 8.06
N LEU A 11 15.93 45.85 6.90
CA LEU A 11 15.48 45.37 5.60
C LEU A 11 15.95 43.91 5.45
N MET A 12 15.07 42.92 5.65
CA MET A 12 15.34 41.52 5.37
C MET A 12 14.98 41.21 3.93
N ALA A 13 16.00 41.01 3.11
CA ALA A 13 15.87 40.48 1.75
C ALA A 13 15.36 39.03 1.82
N MET A 14 14.15 38.79 1.31
CA MET A 14 13.66 37.43 1.06
C MET A 14 14.38 36.82 -0.14
N VAL A 15 15.27 35.90 0.14
CA VAL A 15 15.79 34.98 -0.88
C VAL A 15 14.78 33.83 -1.00
N THR A 16 13.94 33.89 -2.01
CA THR A 16 13.08 32.76 -2.41
C THR A 16 13.94 31.74 -3.12
N MET A 17 14.38 30.73 -2.40
CA MET A 17 14.93 29.53 -3.04
C MET A 17 13.78 28.70 -3.61
N ILE A 18 13.64 28.77 -4.94
CA ILE A 18 12.81 27.86 -5.72
C ILE A 18 13.56 26.52 -5.77
N THR A 19 13.27 25.63 -4.86
CA THR A 19 13.65 24.23 -5.00
C THR A 19 12.71 23.59 -6.02
N THR A 20 13.16 23.42 -7.25
CA THR A 20 12.54 22.52 -8.21
C THR A 20 12.73 21.10 -7.70
N GLY A 21 11.80 20.64 -6.85
CA GLY A 21 11.69 19.24 -6.51
C GLY A 21 11.21 18.50 -7.75
N THR A 22 12.08 17.70 -8.35
CA THR A 22 11.68 16.67 -9.30
C THR A 22 10.79 15.68 -8.55
N GLN A 23 9.48 15.86 -8.68
CA GLN A 23 8.52 14.85 -8.31
C GLN A 23 8.73 13.67 -9.27
N ALA A 24 9.24 12.57 -8.73
CA ALA A 24 9.11 11.29 -9.38
C ALA A 24 7.61 11.03 -9.52
N ASP A 25 7.12 11.02 -10.76
CA ASP A 25 5.75 10.65 -11.09
C ASP A 25 5.52 9.20 -10.68
N HIS A 26 5.08 9.00 -9.44
CA HIS A 26 4.37 7.80 -9.09
C HIS A 26 2.99 7.90 -9.76
N HIS A 27 2.81 7.16 -10.82
CA HIS A 27 1.54 6.96 -11.49
C HIS A 27 0.46 6.53 -10.48
N GLY A 28 -0.17 7.54 -9.90
CA GLY A 28 -1.39 7.43 -9.13
C GLY A 28 -2.58 7.75 -10.02
N ASP A 29 -2.83 6.97 -11.06
CA ASP A 29 -4.07 7.09 -11.84
C ASP A 29 -5.18 6.27 -11.17
N SER A 30 -5.75 6.85 -10.12
CA SER A 30 -6.80 6.26 -9.27
C SER A 30 -8.20 6.44 -9.86
N LYS A 31 -8.41 6.19 -11.16
CA LYS A 31 -9.75 6.27 -11.78
C LYS A 31 -10.28 4.97 -12.42
N LYS A 32 -9.49 3.92 -12.43
CA LYS A 32 -9.97 2.58 -12.80
C LYS A 32 -9.76 1.69 -11.57
N GLY A 33 -10.84 1.11 -11.04
CA GLY A 33 -10.73 0.28 -9.82
C GLY A 33 -9.64 -0.78 -9.99
N THR A 34 -8.77 -0.90 -8.99
CA THR A 34 -7.66 -1.86 -8.97
C THR A 34 -8.19 -3.27 -9.18
N SER A 35 -7.77 -3.95 -10.23
CA SER A 35 -8.17 -5.33 -10.54
C SER A 35 -7.41 -6.35 -9.70
N ILE A 36 -7.90 -7.60 -9.67
CA ILE A 36 -7.15 -8.71 -9.04
C ILE A 36 -5.78 -8.85 -9.72
N GLU A 37 -5.72 -8.68 -11.03
CA GLU A 37 -4.48 -8.79 -11.82
C GLU A 37 -3.46 -7.72 -11.42
N ASP A 38 -3.88 -6.47 -11.30
CA ASP A 38 -3.01 -5.37 -10.85
C ASP A 38 -2.41 -5.66 -9.47
N VAL A 39 -3.23 -6.16 -8.53
CA VAL A 39 -2.76 -6.56 -7.20
C VAL A 39 -1.75 -7.70 -7.31
N MET A 40 -2.02 -8.72 -8.14
CA MET A 40 -1.09 -9.85 -8.31
C MET A 40 0.24 -9.43 -8.94
N HIS A 41 0.24 -8.46 -9.87
CA HIS A 41 1.48 -7.88 -10.39
C HIS A 41 2.30 -7.20 -9.30
N ALA A 42 1.69 -6.34 -8.50
CA ALA A 42 2.38 -5.67 -7.39
C ALA A 42 2.96 -6.68 -6.38
N LEU A 43 2.21 -7.74 -6.05
CA LEU A 43 2.70 -8.79 -5.16
C LEU A 43 3.84 -9.60 -5.78
N LYS A 44 3.77 -9.90 -7.08
CA LYS A 44 4.84 -10.59 -7.81
C LYS A 44 6.14 -9.77 -7.80
N ASP A 45 6.04 -8.46 -7.92
CA ASP A 45 7.18 -7.55 -7.86
C ASP A 45 7.77 -7.41 -6.44
N GLY A 46 7.19 -8.11 -5.47
CA GLY A 46 7.73 -8.23 -4.12
C GLY A 46 7.23 -7.17 -3.14
N PHE A 47 6.19 -6.43 -3.48
CA PHE A 47 5.65 -5.37 -2.64
C PHE A 47 5.33 -5.83 -1.20
N HIS A 48 4.75 -7.03 -1.06
CA HIS A 48 4.44 -7.63 0.25
C HIS A 48 5.68 -7.96 1.08
N LYS A 49 6.84 -8.18 0.45
CA LYS A 49 8.09 -8.52 1.16
C LYS A 49 8.56 -7.40 2.07
N LYS A 50 8.40 -6.15 1.63
CA LYS A 50 8.71 -4.98 2.46
C LYS A 50 7.87 -4.90 3.73
N ILE A 51 6.63 -5.39 3.70
CA ILE A 51 5.78 -5.50 4.88
C ILE A 51 6.33 -6.57 5.83
N LEU A 52 6.70 -7.74 5.27
CA LEU A 52 7.15 -8.91 6.04
C LEU A 52 8.51 -8.70 6.70
N ASP A 53 9.41 -7.96 6.06
CA ASP A 53 10.74 -7.66 6.59
C ASP A 53 10.78 -6.36 7.44
N GLY A 54 9.65 -5.66 7.55
CA GLY A 54 9.50 -4.46 8.35
C GLY A 54 10.11 -3.20 7.72
N SER A 55 10.53 -3.24 6.45
CA SER A 55 11.13 -2.09 5.75
C SER A 55 10.10 -1.17 5.05
N ALA A 56 8.81 -1.55 5.05
CA ALA A 56 7.76 -0.78 4.41
C ALA A 56 7.52 0.57 5.11
N THR A 57 7.41 1.64 4.31
CA THR A 57 6.96 2.94 4.81
C THR A 57 5.46 2.92 5.17
N ASP A 58 4.98 3.95 5.86
CA ASP A 58 3.56 4.04 6.20
C ASP A 58 2.68 4.20 4.96
N GLU A 59 3.17 4.88 3.92
CA GLU A 59 2.51 4.99 2.62
C GLU A 59 2.42 3.61 1.93
N GLU A 60 3.48 2.82 1.96
CA GLU A 60 3.50 1.47 1.39
C GLU A 60 2.55 0.52 2.15
N LYS A 61 2.48 0.63 3.48
CA LYS A 61 1.50 -0.11 4.30
C LYS A 61 0.06 0.27 3.93
N ALA A 62 -0.21 1.59 3.76
CA ALA A 62 -1.51 2.08 3.35
C ALA A 62 -1.87 1.59 1.93
N GLN A 63 -0.93 1.61 0.99
CA GLN A 63 -1.11 1.09 -0.36
C GLN A 63 -1.40 -0.42 -0.36
N MET A 64 -0.70 -1.20 0.48
CA MET A 64 -1.00 -2.63 0.65
C MET A 64 -2.43 -2.87 1.15
N LEU A 65 -2.90 -2.03 2.07
CA LEU A 65 -4.28 -2.09 2.54
C LEU A 65 -5.28 -1.81 1.42
N ASP A 66 -4.99 -0.87 0.54
CA ASP A 66 -5.88 -0.56 -0.60
C ASP A 66 -5.89 -1.70 -1.63
N PHE A 67 -4.76 -2.33 -1.90
CA PHE A 67 -4.70 -3.57 -2.67
C PHE A 67 -5.53 -4.69 -2.02
N ALA A 68 -5.37 -4.89 -0.72
CA ALA A 68 -6.16 -5.89 0.01
C ALA A 68 -7.68 -5.63 -0.08
N LYS A 69 -8.12 -4.37 0.02
CA LYS A 69 -9.54 -3.97 -0.11
C LYS A 69 -10.11 -4.16 -1.52
N ALA A 70 -9.26 -4.14 -2.55
CA ALA A 70 -9.69 -4.36 -3.93
C ALA A 70 -10.06 -5.83 -4.19
N LEU A 71 -9.32 -6.78 -3.59
CA LEU A 71 -9.47 -8.21 -3.84
C LEU A 71 -10.91 -8.76 -3.58
N PRO A 72 -11.58 -8.47 -2.45
CA PRO A 72 -12.92 -9.00 -2.20
C PRO A 72 -14.00 -8.43 -3.13
N LYS A 73 -13.72 -7.33 -3.84
CA LYS A 73 -14.61 -6.74 -4.84
C LYS A 73 -14.51 -7.44 -6.18
N GLY A 74 -13.36 -8.06 -6.48
CA GLY A 74 -13.12 -8.80 -7.69
C GLY A 74 -13.79 -10.17 -7.68
N THR A 75 -13.92 -10.76 -8.86
CA THR A 75 -14.40 -12.14 -9.04
C THR A 75 -13.21 -13.02 -9.41
N PRO A 76 -12.89 -14.05 -8.61
CA PRO A 76 -11.81 -14.97 -8.96
C PRO A 76 -12.17 -15.78 -10.21
N PRO A 77 -11.18 -16.24 -11.00
CA PRO A 77 -11.42 -16.98 -12.22
C PRO A 77 -12.05 -18.34 -11.99
N GLN A 78 -11.92 -18.92 -10.80
CA GLN A 78 -12.57 -20.17 -10.39
C GLN A 78 -12.81 -20.24 -8.89
N GLY A 79 -13.51 -21.27 -8.45
CA GLY A 79 -13.81 -21.53 -7.04
C GLY A 79 -14.98 -20.74 -6.50
N ALA A 80 -15.39 -21.08 -5.27
CA ALA A 80 -16.56 -20.47 -4.64
C ALA A 80 -16.27 -19.02 -4.24
N LYS A 81 -17.17 -18.11 -4.62
CA LYS A 81 -17.09 -16.67 -4.29
C LYS A 81 -17.09 -16.41 -2.77
N SER A 82 -17.77 -17.26 -2.01
CA SER A 82 -17.77 -17.19 -0.53
C SER A 82 -16.40 -17.49 0.07
N SER A 83 -15.69 -18.50 -0.46
CA SER A 83 -14.32 -18.83 -0.06
C SER A 83 -13.37 -17.67 -0.41
N TRP A 84 -13.45 -17.14 -1.63
CA TRP A 84 -12.68 -15.96 -2.05
C TRP A 84 -12.86 -14.79 -1.10
N LYS A 85 -14.12 -14.42 -0.80
CA LYS A 85 -14.40 -13.33 0.13
C LYS A 85 -13.87 -13.57 1.53
N LYS A 86 -13.91 -14.82 2.02
CA LYS A 86 -13.38 -15.17 3.34
C LYS A 86 -11.86 -14.98 3.41
N LEU A 87 -11.14 -15.46 2.40
CA LEU A 87 -9.68 -15.37 2.33
C LEU A 87 -9.22 -13.91 2.15
N THR A 88 -9.82 -13.18 1.23
CA THR A 88 -9.46 -11.78 0.99
C THR A 88 -9.82 -10.87 2.15
N LYS A 89 -10.90 -11.14 2.89
CA LYS A 89 -11.22 -10.41 4.13
C LYS A 89 -10.18 -10.62 5.22
N LYS A 90 -9.62 -11.83 5.36
CA LYS A 90 -8.51 -12.06 6.31
C LYS A 90 -7.31 -11.16 5.97
N LEU A 91 -6.97 -11.05 4.69
CA LEU A 91 -5.88 -10.16 4.26
C LEU A 91 -6.19 -8.70 4.56
N VAL A 92 -7.43 -8.24 4.35
CA VAL A 92 -7.85 -6.87 4.71
C VAL A 92 -7.67 -6.61 6.20
N VAL A 93 -8.09 -7.54 7.05
CA VAL A 93 -7.98 -7.39 8.52
C VAL A 93 -6.50 -7.34 8.93
N ALA A 94 -5.67 -8.23 8.39
CA ALA A 94 -4.24 -8.26 8.67
C ALA A 94 -3.54 -6.99 8.18
N SER A 95 -3.84 -6.51 6.97
CA SER A 95 -3.29 -5.25 6.44
C SER A 95 -3.68 -4.03 7.29
N LYS A 96 -4.93 -3.98 7.79
CA LYS A 96 -5.36 -2.94 8.75
C LYS A 96 -4.55 -2.97 10.04
N ALA A 97 -4.27 -4.16 10.55
CA ALA A 97 -3.45 -4.32 11.77
C ALA A 97 -2.01 -3.83 11.54
N VAL A 98 -1.44 -4.10 10.36
CA VAL A 98 -0.10 -3.59 9.97
C VAL A 98 -0.09 -2.06 9.92
N VAL A 99 -1.07 -1.43 9.27
CA VAL A 99 -1.19 0.03 9.22
C VAL A 99 -1.32 0.64 10.62
N ALA A 100 -2.05 -0.04 11.51
CA ALA A 100 -2.25 0.40 12.89
C ALA A 100 -1.05 0.09 13.81
N GLY A 101 0.00 -0.57 13.32
CA GLY A 101 1.19 -0.94 14.10
C GLY A 101 0.90 -1.87 15.27
N LYS A 102 -0.08 -2.79 15.13
CA LYS A 102 -0.46 -3.70 16.20
C LYS A 102 0.59 -4.80 16.39
N ASP A 103 0.78 -5.23 17.62
CA ASP A 103 1.64 -6.37 17.94
C ASP A 103 1.15 -7.63 17.20
N GLY A 104 2.08 -8.42 16.65
CA GLY A 104 1.77 -9.62 15.88
C GLY A 104 1.15 -9.39 14.51
N ALA A 105 1.04 -8.12 14.06
CA ALA A 105 0.39 -7.78 12.79
C ALA A 105 1.15 -8.30 11.57
N ILE A 106 2.48 -8.34 11.62
CA ILE A 106 3.33 -8.82 10.52
C ILE A 106 3.18 -10.33 10.35
N GLU A 107 3.17 -11.09 11.43
CA GLU A 107 2.94 -12.53 11.45
C GLU A 107 1.55 -12.85 10.88
N ALA A 108 0.51 -12.18 11.39
CA ALA A 108 -0.86 -12.34 10.89
C ALA A 108 -0.99 -11.98 9.40
N PHE A 109 -0.26 -10.96 8.95
CA PHE A 109 -0.20 -10.59 7.53
C PHE A 109 0.49 -11.70 6.71
N GLY A 110 1.60 -12.26 7.19
CA GLY A 110 2.32 -13.35 6.55
C GLY A 110 1.44 -14.59 6.34
N GLU A 111 0.64 -14.96 7.34
CA GLU A 111 -0.34 -16.04 7.23
C GLU A 111 -1.45 -15.72 6.22
N ALA A 112 -1.97 -14.48 6.23
CA ALA A 112 -3.08 -14.08 5.37
C ALA A 112 -2.68 -13.94 3.90
N ILE A 113 -1.41 -13.55 3.61
CA ILE A 113 -0.90 -13.35 2.25
C ILE A 113 -0.30 -14.62 1.64
N ASN A 114 -0.43 -15.76 2.28
CA ASN A 114 0.09 -17.02 1.76
C ASN A 114 -0.50 -17.33 0.37
N CYS A 115 0.37 -17.31 -0.64
CA CYS A 115 -0.01 -17.45 -2.05
C CYS A 115 -0.81 -18.73 -2.33
N LYS A 116 -0.40 -19.88 -1.74
CA LYS A 116 -1.05 -21.17 -1.98
C LYS A 116 -2.46 -21.22 -1.42
N THR A 117 -2.73 -20.57 -0.31
CA THR A 117 -4.05 -20.56 0.33
C THR A 117 -5.14 -20.00 -0.57
N CYS A 118 -4.83 -18.94 -1.33
CA CYS A 118 -5.76 -18.33 -2.29
C CYS A 118 -5.64 -18.97 -3.68
N HIS A 119 -4.43 -19.24 -4.15
CA HIS A 119 -4.19 -19.72 -5.51
C HIS A 119 -4.69 -21.14 -5.74
N THR A 120 -4.53 -22.05 -4.77
CA THR A 120 -5.00 -23.44 -4.94
C THR A 120 -6.49 -23.53 -5.33
N PRO A 121 -7.43 -22.87 -4.61
CA PRO A 121 -8.84 -22.94 -4.98
C PRO A 121 -9.28 -21.95 -6.07
N HIS A 122 -8.54 -20.88 -6.33
CA HIS A 122 -9.06 -19.72 -7.08
C HIS A 122 -8.27 -19.34 -8.33
N LYS A 123 -7.07 -19.89 -8.54
CA LYS A 123 -6.25 -19.58 -9.71
C LYS A 123 -6.38 -20.67 -10.78
N VAL A 124 -6.70 -20.25 -12.01
CA VAL A 124 -6.59 -21.13 -13.18
C VAL A 124 -5.13 -21.13 -13.65
N TYR A 125 -4.54 -22.30 -13.76
CA TYR A 125 -3.22 -22.49 -14.33
C TYR A 125 -3.37 -22.86 -15.80
N PRO A 126 -2.53 -22.30 -16.70
CA PRO A 126 -2.51 -22.77 -18.07
C PRO A 126 -2.18 -24.28 -18.09
N PRO A 127 -2.75 -25.04 -19.03
CA PRO A 127 -2.40 -26.45 -19.18
C PRO A 127 -0.88 -26.56 -19.35
N GLU A 128 -0.27 -27.54 -18.66
CA GLU A 128 1.15 -27.83 -18.84
C GLU A 128 1.39 -28.15 -20.32
N LYS A 129 2.37 -27.47 -20.90
CA LYS A 129 2.81 -27.81 -22.28
C LYS A 129 3.46 -29.20 -22.20
N GLN A 130 2.75 -30.20 -22.68
CA GLN A 130 3.27 -31.55 -22.89
C GLN A 130 4.32 -31.56 -24.00
#